data_76f7c6a250b0ecebc645bbac626eb877
#
_entry.id   76f7c6a250b0ecebc645bbac626eb877
#
_cell.length_a   1.000
_cell.length_b   1.000
_cell.length_c   1.000
_cell.angle_alpha   90.00
_cell.angle_beta   90.00
_cell.angle_gamma   90.00
#
_symmetry.space_group_name_H-M   'P 1'
#
loop_
_entity.id
_entity.type
_entity.pdbx_description
1 polymer ?
#
loop_
_entity_poly.entity_id
_entity_poly.type
_entity_poly.pdbx_seq_one_letter_code
_entity_poly.pdbx_strand_id
1 'polypeptide(L)'
;DNTIKHTLINCEKTKEVVINVVNYDMVQQVSLSSTEYPDGVNEFLKAGFTAIASENVKPYRVAESPVQMECKVNQIIALGTEGGAGNLIVCEIVKLHINEDILDENGTISPEKIDLVSRLGGNWYSRAKEGLFEVEKPLATLGIGVDAIPNFIKESAIFTGNDLGKLGNIETIPTEEEIAIFVQNNTQVKAVLSSTDEVKIQQKAKEYLNNEDALSAWKVLLAQRVE
;
A
#
# COMPACT_ATOMS: atom_id res chain seq x y z
N ASP A 1 27.67 -14.33 2.61
CA ASP A 1 27.91 -15.23 1.48
C ASP A 1 28.18 -14.44 0.22
N ASN A 2 29.28 -14.82 -0.48
CA ASN A 2 29.69 -14.18 -1.73
C ASN A 2 29.33 -15.00 -2.96
N THR A 3 28.27 -15.82 -2.88
CA THR A 3 27.82 -16.61 -4.02
C THR A 3 27.09 -15.74 -5.03
N ILE A 4 27.58 -15.74 -6.26
CA ILE A 4 26.89 -15.09 -7.38
C ILE A 4 25.63 -15.92 -7.68
N LYS A 5 24.49 -15.26 -7.64
CA LYS A 5 23.20 -15.94 -7.91
C LYS A 5 23.05 -16.27 -9.40
N HIS A 6 22.55 -17.45 -9.71
CA HIS A 6 22.31 -17.91 -11.09
C HIS A 6 21.41 -16.95 -11.88
N THR A 7 20.45 -16.31 -11.21
CA THR A 7 19.58 -15.28 -11.81
C THR A 7 20.40 -14.13 -12.39
N LEU A 8 21.44 -13.63 -11.68
CA LEU A 8 22.31 -12.58 -12.18
C LEU A 8 23.05 -13.04 -13.46
N ILE A 9 23.69 -14.22 -13.39
CA ILE A 9 24.42 -14.80 -14.52
C ILE A 9 23.48 -14.96 -15.74
N ASN A 10 22.26 -15.45 -15.49
CA ASN A 10 21.26 -15.62 -16.54
C ASN A 10 20.82 -14.28 -17.16
N CYS A 11 20.60 -13.26 -16.34
CA CYS A 11 20.25 -11.91 -16.81
C CYS A 11 21.38 -11.27 -17.61
N GLU A 12 22.64 -11.44 -17.20
CA GLU A 12 23.81 -10.97 -17.94
C GLU A 12 23.95 -11.64 -19.30
N LYS A 13 23.69 -12.95 -19.35
CA LYS A 13 23.86 -13.77 -20.55
C LYS A 13 22.72 -13.63 -21.55
N THR A 14 21.46 -13.60 -21.06
CA THR A 14 20.28 -13.62 -21.93
C THR A 14 19.70 -12.24 -22.21
N LYS A 15 19.93 -11.28 -21.30
CA LYS A 15 19.28 -9.95 -21.26
C LYS A 15 17.75 -10.04 -21.19
N GLU A 16 17.26 -11.13 -20.65
CA GLU A 16 15.83 -11.43 -20.53
C GLU A 16 15.53 -11.99 -19.13
N VAL A 17 14.39 -11.61 -18.58
CA VAL A 17 13.92 -12.10 -17.28
C VAL A 17 12.40 -12.08 -17.21
N VAL A 18 11.81 -12.98 -16.42
CA VAL A 18 10.40 -12.94 -16.06
C VAL A 18 10.27 -12.63 -14.57
N ILE A 19 9.52 -11.59 -14.24
CA ILE A 19 9.19 -11.25 -12.86
C ILE A 19 7.81 -11.83 -12.57
N ASN A 20 7.73 -12.71 -11.56
CA ASN A 20 6.50 -13.35 -11.11
C ASN A 20 6.11 -12.78 -9.75
N VAL A 21 4.91 -12.20 -9.66
CA VAL A 21 4.39 -11.64 -8.40
C VAL A 21 4.01 -12.78 -7.46
N VAL A 22 4.39 -12.64 -6.19
CA VAL A 22 4.17 -13.68 -5.17
C VAL A 22 2.97 -13.31 -4.32
N ASN A 23 2.03 -14.25 -4.20
CA ASN A 23 0.91 -14.19 -3.29
C ASN A 23 1.05 -15.18 -2.14
N TYR A 24 0.08 -15.21 -1.23
CA TYR A 24 0.11 -16.07 -0.06
C TYR A 24 0.10 -17.56 -0.42
N ASP A 25 -0.64 -17.95 -1.45
CA ASP A 25 -0.84 -19.36 -1.80
C ASP A 25 0.45 -20.03 -2.32
N MET A 26 1.38 -19.27 -2.88
CA MET A 26 2.63 -19.79 -3.43
C MET A 26 3.89 -19.48 -2.60
N VAL A 27 3.78 -18.72 -1.51
CA VAL A 27 4.95 -18.19 -0.76
C VAL A 27 5.89 -19.27 -0.24
N GLN A 28 5.38 -20.43 0.17
CA GLN A 28 6.21 -21.56 0.66
C GLN A 28 7.04 -22.18 -0.48
N GLN A 29 6.44 -22.34 -1.65
CA GLN A 29 7.13 -22.83 -2.85
C GLN A 29 8.21 -21.82 -3.30
N VAL A 30 7.92 -20.52 -3.25
CA VAL A 30 8.89 -19.45 -3.54
C VAL A 30 10.04 -19.49 -2.54
N SER A 31 9.77 -19.68 -1.25
CA SER A 31 10.80 -19.84 -0.24
C SER A 31 11.71 -21.03 -0.55
N LEU A 32 11.14 -22.16 -0.94
CA LEU A 32 11.90 -23.35 -1.33
C LEU A 32 12.72 -23.15 -2.60
N SER A 33 12.18 -22.43 -3.61
CA SER A 33 12.91 -22.12 -4.85
C SER A 33 14.13 -21.21 -4.64
N SER A 34 14.20 -20.51 -3.50
CA SER A 34 15.34 -19.66 -3.14
C SER A 34 16.53 -20.41 -2.54
N THR A 35 16.44 -21.73 -2.42
CA THR A 35 17.54 -22.59 -1.99
C THR A 35 18.71 -22.50 -2.96
N GLU A 36 19.94 -22.47 -2.45
CA GLU A 36 21.16 -22.45 -3.27
C GLU A 36 21.44 -23.83 -3.88
N TYR A 37 20.63 -24.19 -4.87
CA TYR A 37 20.87 -25.43 -5.62
C TYR A 37 22.10 -25.30 -6.53
N PRO A 38 22.83 -26.43 -6.78
CA PRO A 38 23.91 -26.44 -7.75
C PRO A 38 23.44 -26.03 -9.16
N ASP A 39 24.39 -25.58 -9.99
CA ASP A 39 24.13 -25.29 -11.41
C ASP A 39 23.51 -26.49 -12.13
N GLY A 40 22.56 -26.20 -13.02
CA GLY A 40 21.80 -27.21 -13.77
C GLY A 40 20.63 -27.86 -13.01
N VAL A 41 20.41 -27.54 -11.75
CA VAL A 41 19.21 -27.94 -11.03
C VAL A 41 18.04 -27.02 -11.40
N ASN A 42 16.91 -27.63 -11.76
CA ASN A 42 15.69 -26.88 -12.14
C ASN A 42 14.83 -26.61 -10.91
N GLU A 43 14.76 -25.35 -10.48
CA GLU A 43 13.99 -24.88 -9.31
C GLU A 43 12.47 -25.02 -9.52
N PHE A 44 11.95 -24.98 -10.76
CA PHE A 44 10.55 -25.28 -11.02
C PHE A 44 10.16 -26.67 -10.51
N LEU A 45 11.00 -27.67 -10.83
CA LEU A 45 10.76 -29.03 -10.37
C LEU A 45 10.94 -29.17 -8.86
N LYS A 46 11.94 -28.49 -8.29
CA LYS A 46 12.21 -28.56 -6.85
C LYS A 46 11.11 -27.91 -6.01
N ALA A 47 10.58 -26.79 -6.47
CA ALA A 47 9.51 -26.06 -5.78
C ALA A 47 8.10 -26.56 -6.15
N GLY A 48 7.97 -27.42 -7.17
CA GLY A 48 6.69 -27.92 -7.64
C GLY A 48 5.88 -26.87 -8.40
N PHE A 49 6.57 -25.93 -9.08
CA PHE A 49 5.93 -24.95 -9.93
C PHE A 49 5.73 -25.46 -11.36
N THR A 50 4.70 -24.95 -12.01
CA THR A 50 4.38 -25.24 -13.40
C THR A 50 5.02 -24.19 -14.31
N ALA A 51 5.93 -24.61 -15.19
CA ALA A 51 6.57 -23.73 -16.16
C ALA A 51 5.67 -23.52 -17.37
N ILE A 52 5.38 -22.28 -17.70
CA ILE A 52 4.65 -21.88 -18.93
C ILE A 52 5.61 -21.10 -19.85
N ALA A 53 5.58 -21.42 -21.15
CA ALA A 53 6.37 -20.67 -22.12
C ALA A 53 5.97 -19.20 -22.15
N SER A 54 6.97 -18.32 -22.19
CA SER A 54 6.77 -16.89 -22.43
C SER A 54 6.49 -16.63 -23.92
N GLU A 55 5.93 -15.47 -24.23
CA GLU A 55 5.57 -15.07 -25.60
C GLU A 55 6.67 -14.24 -26.26
N ASN A 56 7.33 -13.36 -25.48
CA ASN A 56 8.30 -12.38 -26.01
C ASN A 56 9.73 -12.58 -25.49
N VAL A 57 9.93 -13.42 -24.47
CA VAL A 57 11.24 -13.72 -23.88
C VAL A 57 11.42 -15.23 -23.71
N LYS A 58 12.68 -15.67 -23.53
CA LYS A 58 13.00 -17.10 -23.41
C LYS A 58 12.71 -17.69 -22.01
N PRO A 59 12.96 -16.98 -20.90
CA PRO A 59 12.66 -17.53 -19.57
C PRO A 59 11.18 -17.89 -19.42
N TYR A 60 10.90 -19.01 -18.76
CA TYR A 60 9.55 -19.45 -18.48
C TYR A 60 8.87 -18.58 -17.43
N ARG A 61 7.53 -18.49 -17.52
CA ARG A 61 6.64 -17.92 -16.51
C ARG A 61 6.25 -18.98 -15.48
N VAL A 62 5.93 -18.59 -14.28
CA VAL A 62 5.35 -19.45 -13.22
C VAL A 62 3.82 -19.40 -13.33
N ALA A 63 3.18 -20.54 -13.63
CA ALA A 63 1.73 -20.61 -13.83
C ALA A 63 0.92 -20.16 -12.62
N GLU A 64 1.41 -20.48 -11.42
CA GLU A 64 0.76 -20.18 -10.15
C GLU A 64 0.83 -18.71 -9.76
N SER A 65 1.71 -17.92 -10.41
CA SER A 65 1.82 -16.48 -10.14
C SER A 65 0.62 -15.72 -10.70
N PRO A 66 -0.05 -14.88 -9.90
CA PRO A 66 -1.22 -14.13 -10.35
C PRO A 66 -0.89 -13.03 -11.36
N VAL A 67 0.37 -12.54 -11.39
CA VAL A 67 0.86 -11.55 -12.35
C VAL A 67 2.26 -11.91 -12.78
N GLN A 68 2.49 -11.98 -14.09
CA GLN A 68 3.79 -12.32 -14.65
C GLN A 68 4.21 -11.23 -15.65
N MET A 69 5.43 -10.73 -15.52
CA MET A 69 6.00 -9.67 -16.37
C MET A 69 7.16 -10.21 -17.16
N GLU A 70 7.02 -10.28 -18.49
CA GLU A 70 8.12 -10.59 -19.41
C GLU A 70 8.94 -9.33 -19.63
N CYS A 71 10.24 -9.40 -19.38
CA CYS A 71 11.08 -8.22 -19.33
C CYS A 71 12.35 -8.38 -20.15
N LYS A 72 12.79 -7.26 -20.77
CA LYS A 72 14.13 -7.09 -21.33
C LYS A 72 15.01 -6.34 -20.32
N VAL A 73 16.22 -6.83 -20.10
CA VAL A 73 17.19 -6.20 -19.19
C VAL A 73 17.86 -5.04 -19.88
N ASN A 74 17.61 -3.81 -19.42
CA ASN A 74 18.24 -2.60 -19.95
C ASN A 74 19.61 -2.37 -19.34
N GLN A 75 19.73 -2.55 -18.00
CA GLN A 75 20.95 -2.26 -17.27
C GLN A 75 21.07 -3.16 -16.03
N ILE A 76 22.31 -3.54 -15.71
CA ILE A 76 22.66 -4.21 -14.45
C ILE A 76 23.66 -3.32 -13.74
N ILE A 77 23.36 -2.89 -12.52
CA ILE A 77 24.18 -1.98 -11.73
C ILE A 77 24.60 -2.72 -10.46
N ALA A 78 25.91 -2.96 -10.32
CA ALA A 78 26.47 -3.47 -9.07
C ALA A 78 26.40 -2.37 -7.99
N LEU A 79 25.79 -2.67 -6.84
CA LEU A 79 25.63 -1.72 -5.73
C LEU A 79 26.80 -1.71 -4.75
N GLY A 80 27.79 -2.54 -5.00
CA GLY A 80 29.05 -2.63 -4.22
C GLY A 80 29.91 -3.79 -4.67
N THR A 81 31.11 -3.87 -4.11
CA THR A 81 32.13 -4.89 -4.42
C THR A 81 32.27 -5.94 -3.31
N GLU A 82 31.75 -5.63 -2.13
CA GLU A 82 31.89 -6.46 -0.95
C GLU A 82 30.80 -7.54 -0.86
N GLY A 83 31.05 -8.58 -0.09
CA GLY A 83 30.10 -9.64 0.16
C GLY A 83 28.80 -9.13 0.76
N GLY A 84 27.67 -9.56 0.17
CA GLY A 84 26.33 -9.10 0.53
C GLY A 84 25.85 -7.88 -0.26
N ALA A 85 26.70 -7.25 -1.09
CA ALA A 85 26.26 -6.21 -2.01
C ALA A 85 25.27 -6.78 -3.05
N GLY A 86 24.18 -6.06 -3.27
CA GLY A 86 23.17 -6.43 -4.26
C GLY A 86 23.53 -5.98 -5.68
N ASN A 87 22.76 -6.50 -6.64
CA ASN A 87 22.77 -5.99 -8.01
C ASN A 87 21.37 -5.48 -8.36
N LEU A 88 21.30 -4.26 -8.87
CA LEU A 88 20.06 -3.69 -9.39
C LEU A 88 19.91 -4.04 -10.87
N ILE A 89 18.87 -4.77 -11.22
CA ILE A 89 18.56 -5.13 -12.60
C ILE A 89 17.41 -4.25 -13.06
N VAL A 90 17.68 -3.32 -13.97
CA VAL A 90 16.69 -2.41 -14.55
C VAL A 90 16.13 -3.05 -15.82
N CYS A 91 14.81 -3.22 -15.86
CA CYS A 91 14.11 -3.94 -16.91
C CYS A 91 12.99 -3.11 -17.53
N GLU A 92 12.76 -3.31 -18.82
CA GLU A 92 11.57 -2.89 -19.55
C GLU A 92 10.57 -4.06 -19.59
N ILE A 93 9.34 -3.82 -19.16
CA ILE A 93 8.24 -4.79 -19.27
C ILE A 93 7.75 -4.76 -20.72
N VAL A 94 7.90 -5.87 -21.42
CA VAL A 94 7.46 -6.01 -22.83
C VAL A 94 6.13 -6.75 -22.97
N LYS A 95 5.73 -7.50 -21.93
CA LYS A 95 4.43 -8.18 -21.88
C LYS A 95 4.01 -8.37 -20.42
N LEU A 96 2.74 -8.14 -20.14
CA LEU A 96 2.11 -8.36 -18.84
C LEU A 96 1.03 -9.44 -19.00
N HIS A 97 1.04 -10.41 -18.10
CA HIS A 97 0.00 -11.43 -17.96
C HIS A 97 -0.63 -11.28 -16.59
N ILE A 98 -1.96 -11.22 -16.56
CA ILE A 98 -2.74 -11.06 -15.33
C ILE A 98 -3.79 -12.16 -15.30
N ASN A 99 -3.89 -12.87 -14.16
CA ASN A 99 -4.96 -13.83 -13.94
C ASN A 99 -6.28 -13.06 -13.74
N GLU A 100 -7.31 -13.41 -14.47
CA GLU A 100 -8.63 -12.76 -14.38
C GLU A 100 -9.28 -12.93 -13.00
N ASP A 101 -8.96 -14.00 -12.27
CA ASP A 101 -9.51 -14.26 -10.93
C ASP A 101 -9.15 -13.19 -9.89
N ILE A 102 -8.07 -12.44 -10.11
CA ILE A 102 -7.66 -11.36 -9.21
C ILE A 102 -8.27 -9.99 -9.57
N LEU A 103 -9.05 -9.91 -10.65
CA LEU A 103 -9.69 -8.67 -11.07
C LEU A 103 -11.01 -8.44 -10.33
N ASP A 104 -11.30 -7.17 -10.07
CA ASP A 104 -12.61 -6.72 -9.61
C ASP A 104 -13.60 -6.56 -10.78
N GLU A 105 -14.79 -6.08 -10.51
CA GLU A 105 -15.84 -5.84 -11.50
C GLU A 105 -15.51 -4.74 -12.53
N ASN A 106 -14.53 -3.88 -12.21
CA ASN A 106 -14.06 -2.81 -13.08
C ASN A 106 -12.83 -3.23 -13.93
N GLY A 107 -12.38 -4.49 -13.78
CA GLY A 107 -11.18 -5.00 -14.44
C GLY A 107 -9.88 -4.49 -13.81
N THR A 108 -9.92 -3.99 -12.57
CA THR A 108 -8.76 -3.53 -11.79
C THR A 108 -8.30 -4.66 -10.86
N ILE A 109 -7.00 -4.74 -10.61
CA ILE A 109 -6.46 -5.74 -9.67
C ILE A 109 -7.00 -5.43 -8.27
N SER A 110 -7.77 -6.36 -7.71
CA SER A 110 -8.26 -6.29 -6.33
C SER A 110 -7.15 -6.62 -5.34
N PRO A 111 -6.83 -5.72 -4.39
CA PRO A 111 -5.81 -5.99 -3.38
C PRO A 111 -6.16 -7.15 -2.45
N GLU A 112 -7.46 -7.43 -2.26
CA GLU A 112 -7.93 -8.58 -1.48
C GLU A 112 -7.77 -9.90 -2.22
N LYS A 113 -8.12 -9.92 -3.53
CA LYS A 113 -8.08 -11.15 -4.34
C LYS A 113 -6.66 -11.56 -4.69
N ILE A 114 -5.77 -10.62 -4.96
CA ILE A 114 -4.36 -10.92 -5.25
C ILE A 114 -3.59 -11.45 -4.05
N ASP A 115 -4.00 -11.07 -2.83
CA ASP A 115 -3.49 -11.59 -1.56
C ASP A 115 -1.96 -11.57 -1.43
N LEU A 116 -1.38 -10.40 -1.66
CA LEU A 116 0.07 -10.20 -1.67
C LEU A 116 0.73 -10.49 -0.32
N VAL A 117 1.98 -10.89 -0.38
CA VAL A 117 2.85 -11.03 0.78
C VAL A 117 4.08 -10.14 0.65
N SER A 118 4.61 -9.67 1.78
CA SER A 118 5.86 -8.93 1.87
C SER A 118 6.82 -9.63 2.80
N ARG A 119 8.08 -9.80 2.37
CA ARG A 119 9.14 -10.31 3.23
C ARG A 119 9.68 -9.21 4.14
N LEU A 120 9.73 -9.46 5.46
CA LEU A 120 10.13 -8.48 6.47
C LEU A 120 11.55 -8.70 7.00
N GLY A 121 12.21 -9.77 6.61
CA GLY A 121 13.54 -10.17 7.09
C GLY A 121 13.49 -11.41 7.97
N GLY A 122 14.61 -12.12 8.06
CA GLY A 122 14.65 -13.43 8.70
C GLY A 122 13.61 -14.38 8.10
N ASN A 123 12.78 -14.96 8.96
CA ASN A 123 11.68 -15.86 8.56
C ASN A 123 10.30 -15.19 8.53
N TRP A 124 10.25 -13.86 8.70
CA TRP A 124 8.98 -13.14 8.80
C TRP A 124 8.45 -12.70 7.45
N TYR A 125 7.15 -12.85 7.29
CA TYR A 125 6.35 -12.30 6.20
C TYR A 125 5.13 -11.60 6.76
N SER A 126 4.64 -10.60 6.06
CA SER A 126 3.32 -10.03 6.28
C SER A 126 2.40 -10.42 5.13
N ARG A 127 1.12 -10.65 5.43
CA ARG A 127 0.07 -10.88 4.46
C ARG A 127 -0.71 -9.58 4.31
N ALA A 128 -0.66 -8.96 3.12
CA ALA A 128 -1.25 -7.64 2.93
C ALA A 128 -2.75 -7.62 3.21
N LYS A 129 -3.48 -8.65 2.79
CA LYS A 129 -4.92 -8.80 2.97
C LYS A 129 -5.41 -8.62 4.41
N GLU A 130 -4.64 -9.09 5.39
CA GLU A 130 -5.03 -9.07 6.81
C GLU A 130 -5.01 -7.67 7.45
N GLY A 131 -4.38 -6.70 6.79
CA GLY A 131 -4.22 -5.34 7.31
C GLY A 131 -4.54 -4.26 6.29
N LEU A 132 -5.34 -4.55 5.27
CA LEU A 132 -5.73 -3.55 4.28
C LEU A 132 -6.58 -2.45 4.92
N PHE A 133 -6.28 -1.22 4.57
CA PHE A 133 -7.10 -0.06 4.84
C PHE A 133 -6.95 0.93 3.68
N GLU A 134 -7.98 1.73 3.46
CA GLU A 134 -7.96 2.75 2.42
C GLU A 134 -7.49 4.10 2.96
N VAL A 135 -6.72 4.80 2.16
CA VAL A 135 -6.39 6.21 2.36
C VAL A 135 -6.75 6.93 1.08
N GLU A 136 -7.72 7.84 1.15
CA GLU A 136 -8.16 8.61 0.00
C GLU A 136 -7.00 9.45 -0.56
N LYS A 137 -6.75 9.31 -1.87
CA LYS A 137 -5.70 10.08 -2.54
C LYS A 137 -6.23 11.46 -2.91
N PRO A 138 -5.54 12.53 -2.56
CA PRO A 138 -5.93 13.90 -2.92
C PRO A 138 -5.55 14.21 -4.38
N LEU A 139 -6.07 13.41 -5.33
CA LEU A 139 -5.71 13.54 -6.76
C LEU A 139 -6.54 14.58 -7.50
N ALA A 140 -7.77 14.85 -7.04
CA ALA A 140 -8.72 15.75 -7.70
C ALA A 140 -9.05 16.98 -6.84
N THR A 141 -8.66 16.99 -5.58
CA THR A 141 -9.01 18.01 -4.59
C THR A 141 -7.75 18.65 -4.03
N LEU A 142 -7.81 19.95 -3.78
CA LEU A 142 -6.75 20.67 -3.06
C LEU A 142 -7.17 20.80 -1.60
N GLY A 143 -6.62 19.92 -0.75
CA GLY A 143 -6.82 20.05 0.70
C GLY A 143 -6.30 21.37 1.23
N ILE A 144 -6.97 21.92 2.27
CA ILE A 144 -6.56 23.18 2.90
C ILE A 144 -5.17 23.13 3.53
N GLY A 145 -4.66 21.94 3.82
CA GLY A 145 -3.38 21.71 4.48
C GLY A 145 -3.43 21.87 6.00
N VAL A 146 -2.46 21.27 6.68
CA VAL A 146 -2.34 21.35 8.15
C VAL A 146 -1.99 22.77 8.62
N ASP A 147 -1.31 23.56 7.80
CA ASP A 147 -0.94 24.94 8.07
C ASP A 147 -2.17 25.85 8.21
N ALA A 148 -3.25 25.55 7.50
CA ALA A 148 -4.52 26.30 7.58
C ALA A 148 -5.41 25.89 8.78
N ILE A 149 -5.07 24.82 9.50
CA ILE A 149 -5.82 24.37 10.68
C ILE A 149 -5.58 25.38 11.84
N PRO A 150 -6.62 25.84 12.56
CA PRO A 150 -6.47 26.71 13.71
C PRO A 150 -5.56 26.14 14.79
N ASN A 151 -4.78 27.00 15.48
CA ASN A 151 -3.81 26.56 16.48
C ASN A 151 -4.42 25.77 17.64
N PHE A 152 -5.63 26.12 18.09
CA PHE A 152 -6.30 25.39 19.18
C PHE A 152 -6.58 23.92 18.85
N ILE A 153 -6.60 23.56 17.56
CA ILE A 153 -6.71 22.17 17.08
C ILE A 153 -5.30 21.59 16.91
N LYS A 154 -4.39 22.31 16.22
CA LYS A 154 -3.03 21.83 15.94
C LYS A 154 -2.21 21.53 17.19
N GLU A 155 -2.37 22.34 18.22
CA GLU A 155 -1.61 22.27 19.48
C GLU A 155 -2.26 21.34 20.52
N SER A 156 -3.42 20.77 20.20
CA SER A 156 -4.11 19.86 21.08
C SER A 156 -3.36 18.52 21.22
N ALA A 157 -3.20 18.07 22.46
CA ALA A 157 -2.64 16.74 22.74
C ALA A 157 -3.57 15.56 22.36
N ILE A 158 -4.81 15.85 21.94
CA ILE A 158 -5.81 14.83 21.59
C ILE A 158 -5.58 14.34 20.15
N PHE A 159 -5.19 15.23 19.25
CA PHE A 159 -5.00 14.90 17.83
C PHE A 159 -3.59 14.46 17.54
N THR A 160 -3.47 13.38 16.77
CA THR A 160 -2.21 12.90 16.20
C THR A 160 -1.93 13.61 14.87
N GLY A 161 -0.71 13.44 14.33
CA GLY A 161 -0.39 13.92 12.98
C GLY A 161 -1.33 13.34 11.89
N ASN A 162 -1.79 12.09 12.05
CA ASN A 162 -2.77 11.49 11.14
C ASN A 162 -4.15 12.17 11.25
N ASP A 163 -4.59 12.51 12.44
CA ASP A 163 -5.85 13.25 12.64
C ASP A 163 -5.78 14.63 11.99
N LEU A 164 -4.67 15.34 12.16
CA LEU A 164 -4.44 16.62 11.48
C LEU A 164 -4.35 16.47 9.96
N GLY A 165 -3.75 15.38 9.47
CA GLY A 165 -3.73 15.05 8.05
C GLY A 165 -5.13 14.88 7.46
N LYS A 166 -6.02 14.15 8.15
CA LYS A 166 -7.43 14.00 7.77
C LYS A 166 -8.17 15.35 7.75
N LEU A 167 -7.99 16.16 8.79
CA LEU A 167 -8.57 17.50 8.86
C LEU A 167 -8.05 18.42 7.75
N GLY A 168 -6.77 18.34 7.39
CA GLY A 168 -6.16 19.13 6.34
C GLY A 168 -6.51 18.68 4.92
N ASN A 169 -7.09 17.50 4.74
CA ASN A 169 -7.42 16.93 3.42
C ASN A 169 -8.83 17.31 2.92
N ILE A 170 -9.51 18.26 3.55
CA ILE A 170 -10.77 18.81 3.04
C ILE A 170 -10.51 20.00 2.11
N GLU A 171 -11.38 20.24 1.14
CA GLU A 171 -11.24 21.40 0.22
C GLU A 171 -11.62 22.73 0.86
N THR A 172 -12.67 22.70 1.67
CA THR A 172 -13.23 23.91 2.31
C THR A 172 -13.69 23.59 3.72
N ILE A 173 -13.41 24.53 4.63
CA ILE A 173 -13.92 24.46 6.00
C ILE A 173 -15.44 24.65 5.98
N PRO A 174 -16.24 23.88 6.75
CA PRO A 174 -17.68 24.00 6.82
C PRO A 174 -18.14 25.41 7.19
N THR A 175 -19.20 25.88 6.54
CA THR A 175 -19.82 27.17 6.84
C THR A 175 -20.58 27.16 8.16
N GLU A 176 -20.82 28.34 8.74
CA GLU A 176 -21.61 28.48 9.98
C GLU A 176 -23.02 27.87 9.84
N GLU A 177 -23.65 28.02 8.68
CA GLU A 177 -24.96 27.41 8.40
C GLU A 177 -24.91 25.89 8.44
N GLU A 178 -23.90 25.28 7.79
CA GLU A 178 -23.70 23.82 7.80
C GLU A 178 -23.40 23.29 9.20
N ILE A 179 -22.65 24.05 10.01
CA ILE A 179 -22.36 23.72 11.40
C ILE A 179 -23.66 23.78 12.22
N ALA A 180 -24.44 24.84 12.10
CA ALA A 180 -25.68 25.02 12.83
C ALA A 180 -26.70 23.91 12.52
N ILE A 181 -26.89 23.59 11.25
CA ILE A 181 -27.78 22.51 10.79
C ILE A 181 -27.30 21.15 11.35
N PHE A 182 -26.00 20.88 11.29
CA PHE A 182 -25.42 19.62 11.80
C PHE A 182 -25.65 19.48 13.31
N VAL A 183 -25.36 20.53 14.08
CA VAL A 183 -25.59 20.56 15.53
C VAL A 183 -27.07 20.39 15.84
N GLN A 184 -27.95 21.07 15.09
CA GLN A 184 -29.40 20.99 15.30
C GLN A 184 -29.93 19.55 15.14
N ASN A 185 -29.36 18.79 14.23
CA ASN A 185 -29.78 17.43 13.90
C ASN A 185 -29.06 16.33 14.69
N ASN A 186 -28.08 16.68 15.55
CA ASN A 186 -27.27 15.71 16.27
C ASN A 186 -27.36 15.92 17.79
N THR A 187 -28.22 15.12 18.43
CA THR A 187 -28.46 15.20 19.89
C THR A 187 -27.22 14.91 20.73
N GLN A 188 -26.36 13.98 20.26
CA GLN A 188 -25.12 13.65 20.98
C GLN A 188 -24.13 14.82 20.93
N VAL A 189 -23.97 15.45 19.76
CA VAL A 189 -23.12 16.63 19.61
C VAL A 189 -23.64 17.77 20.46
N LYS A 190 -24.96 18.04 20.45
CA LYS A 190 -25.57 19.03 21.34
C LYS A 190 -25.23 18.81 22.82
N ALA A 191 -25.35 17.58 23.28
CA ALA A 191 -25.06 17.24 24.68
C ALA A 191 -23.58 17.49 25.04
N VAL A 192 -22.66 17.17 24.14
CA VAL A 192 -21.23 17.41 24.33
C VAL A 192 -20.92 18.90 24.33
N LEU A 193 -21.48 19.67 23.40
CA LEU A 193 -21.29 21.13 23.31
C LEU A 193 -21.86 21.87 24.53
N SER A 194 -22.98 21.38 25.10
CA SER A 194 -23.59 21.96 26.32
C SER A 194 -22.70 21.83 27.56
N SER A 195 -21.74 20.90 27.55
CA SER A 195 -20.78 20.74 28.66
C SER A 195 -19.72 21.85 28.67
N THR A 196 -19.52 22.58 27.58
CA THR A 196 -18.42 23.56 27.35
C THR A 196 -17.01 23.02 27.68
N ASP A 197 -16.88 21.69 27.77
CA ASP A 197 -15.62 20.99 28.02
C ASP A 197 -14.87 20.77 26.70
N GLU A 198 -13.84 21.56 26.47
CA GLU A 198 -13.06 21.52 25.23
C GLU A 198 -12.45 20.13 24.96
N VAL A 199 -12.02 19.43 26.02
CA VAL A 199 -11.47 18.07 25.90
C VAL A 199 -12.52 17.11 25.36
N LYS A 200 -13.75 17.16 25.88
CA LYS A 200 -14.85 16.29 25.41
C LYS A 200 -15.24 16.60 23.98
N ILE A 201 -15.23 17.86 23.60
CA ILE A 201 -15.54 18.30 22.22
C ILE A 201 -14.50 17.77 21.25
N GLN A 202 -13.22 17.93 21.58
CA GLN A 202 -12.13 17.41 20.76
C GLN A 202 -12.13 15.88 20.70
N GLN A 203 -12.43 15.19 21.79
CA GLN A 203 -12.62 13.74 21.80
C GLN A 203 -13.78 13.32 20.89
N LYS A 204 -14.89 14.05 20.91
CA LYS A 204 -16.02 13.78 20.01
C LYS A 204 -15.66 13.99 18.54
N ALA A 205 -14.89 15.02 18.23
CA ALA A 205 -14.37 15.23 16.89
C ALA A 205 -13.43 14.08 16.47
N LYS A 206 -12.59 13.59 17.37
CA LYS A 206 -11.70 12.45 17.12
C LYS A 206 -12.48 11.16 16.84
N GLU A 207 -13.64 10.93 17.46
CA GLU A 207 -14.50 9.80 17.13
C GLU A 207 -14.94 9.85 15.66
N TYR A 208 -15.29 11.03 15.14
CA TYR A 208 -15.62 11.20 13.73
C TYR A 208 -14.40 10.94 12.83
N LEU A 209 -13.20 11.42 13.18
CA LEU A 209 -11.96 11.14 12.44
C LEU A 209 -11.61 9.66 12.41
N ASN A 210 -11.89 8.92 13.49
CA ASN A 210 -11.70 7.48 13.52
C ASN A 210 -12.66 6.71 12.58
N ASN A 211 -13.79 7.35 12.23
CA ASN A 211 -14.75 6.83 11.25
C ASN A 211 -14.61 7.48 9.87
N GLU A 212 -13.44 8.06 9.57
CA GLU A 212 -13.12 8.72 8.28
C GLU A 212 -14.05 9.89 7.91
N ASP A 213 -14.73 10.50 8.90
CA ASP A 213 -15.66 11.64 8.71
C ASP A 213 -15.03 12.95 9.17
N ALA A 214 -14.11 13.48 8.36
CA ALA A 214 -13.41 14.73 8.64
C ALA A 214 -14.35 15.95 8.66
N LEU A 215 -15.41 15.96 7.82
CA LEU A 215 -16.35 17.08 7.76
C LEU A 215 -17.18 17.20 9.05
N SER A 216 -17.68 16.10 9.58
CA SER A 216 -18.36 16.11 10.89
C SER A 216 -17.43 16.47 12.04
N ALA A 217 -16.17 16.01 11.99
CA ALA A 217 -15.17 16.42 12.97
C ALA A 217 -14.96 17.95 12.97
N TRP A 218 -14.82 18.57 11.79
CA TRP A 218 -14.73 20.00 11.64
C TRP A 218 -15.96 20.73 12.21
N LYS A 219 -17.17 20.26 11.90
CA LYS A 219 -18.41 20.85 12.41
C LYS A 219 -18.48 20.82 13.95
N VAL A 220 -18.01 19.73 14.57
CA VAL A 220 -17.93 19.65 16.04
C VAL A 220 -16.91 20.63 16.61
N LEU A 221 -15.71 20.72 15.99
CA LEU A 221 -14.62 21.59 16.47
C LEU A 221 -14.94 23.08 16.38
N LEU A 222 -15.69 23.47 15.36
CA LEU A 222 -16.03 24.88 15.12
C LEU A 222 -17.34 25.30 15.79
N ALA A 223 -18.18 24.36 16.22
CA ALA A 223 -19.54 24.65 16.75
C ALA A 223 -19.57 25.61 17.94
N GLN A 224 -18.51 25.67 18.77
CA GLN A 224 -18.44 26.62 19.89
C GLN A 224 -17.98 28.04 19.49
N ARG A 225 -17.59 28.23 18.24
CA ARG A 225 -17.03 29.48 17.71
C ARG A 225 -17.95 30.15 16.71
N VAL A 226 -19.10 29.55 16.46
CA VAL A 226 -20.22 30.15 15.74
C VAL A 226 -21.08 30.90 16.77
N GLU A 227 -21.06 32.23 16.76
CA GLU A 227 -21.91 33.10 17.60
C GLU A 227 -23.37 33.15 17.08
#